data_c15a135b528b8cfd3b6ead8b0de95c84
#
_entry.id   c15a135b528b8cfd3b6ead8b0de95c84
#
_cell.length_a   1.000
_cell.length_b   1.000
_cell.length_c   1.000
_cell.angle_alpha   90.00
_cell.angle_beta   90.00
_cell.angle_gamma   90.00
#
_symmetry.space_group_name_H-M   'P 1'
#
loop_
_entity.id
_entity.type
_entity.pdbx_description
1 polymer ?
#
loop_
_entity_poly.entity_id
_entity_poly.type
_entity_poly.pdbx_seq_one_letter_code
_entity_poly.pdbx_strand_id
1 'polypeptide(L)'
;MPLFDLSKRLPAQQPTLTPVPDAQRKRLRYEEMITFIERLVVERNLAPGDLLPTQAELAEAAGVSLITVRRALEELERAGRVRRHQGIGTYLARPRIVSEPGRAGGLLGTLRGDDDEPSPRVGTRLLSLVQGVPSAALRGALRLEDGAQVWEINRQRLVDGEPKILETAVIPVALAPSLDRFAGELTGSLYELLLRQYGLEDQAEEQYLEVTAADDDERRLLRLPSKSQVVRLRGLSNDQRGVPFDCFTQVYPALEFGFYISGGTSRGLFGQPAQEGWDVTTNERGPV
;
A
#
# COMPACT_ATOMS: atom_id res chain seq x y z
N MET A 1 13.76 2.45 -46.45
CA MET A 1 13.49 2.25 -45.04
C MET A 1 12.33 1.25 -44.93
N PRO A 2 12.54 -0.01 -44.50
CA PRO A 2 11.46 -0.96 -44.35
C PRO A 2 10.86 -0.85 -42.96
N LEU A 3 9.54 -0.79 -42.92
CA LEU A 3 8.66 -0.86 -41.73
C LEU A 3 8.86 -2.20 -40.99
N PHE A 4 9.18 -2.14 -39.73
CA PHE A 4 9.20 -3.32 -38.86
C PHE A 4 7.77 -3.77 -38.57
N ASP A 5 7.44 -4.97 -39.06
CA ASP A 5 6.18 -5.68 -38.79
C ASP A 5 6.17 -6.25 -37.37
N LEU A 6 5.34 -5.67 -36.51
CA LEU A 6 5.17 -6.04 -35.10
C LEU A 6 4.20 -7.23 -34.86
N SER A 7 3.80 -7.96 -35.92
CA SER A 7 2.79 -9.01 -35.81
C SER A 7 3.31 -10.42 -35.46
N LYS A 8 4.60 -10.62 -35.26
CA LYS A 8 5.17 -11.91 -34.84
C LYS A 8 5.55 -11.93 -33.37
N ARG A 9 4.56 -11.92 -32.47
CA ARG A 9 4.77 -12.48 -31.14
C ARG A 9 4.79 -14.00 -31.27
N LEU A 10 5.97 -14.58 -31.13
CA LEU A 10 6.11 -16.01 -30.87
C LEU A 10 5.32 -16.34 -29.60
N PRO A 11 4.55 -17.44 -29.59
CA PRO A 11 3.91 -17.89 -28.36
C PRO A 11 5.00 -18.13 -27.31
N ALA A 12 4.87 -17.49 -26.13
CA ALA A 12 5.73 -17.75 -25.01
C ALA A 12 5.64 -19.25 -24.70
N GLN A 13 6.72 -19.99 -24.96
CA GLN A 13 6.84 -21.37 -24.52
C GLN A 13 6.77 -21.34 -23.01
N GLN A 14 5.69 -21.88 -22.44
CA GLN A 14 5.60 -22.11 -21.00
C GLN A 14 6.79 -23.02 -20.62
N PRO A 15 7.70 -22.56 -19.75
CA PRO A 15 8.83 -23.38 -19.36
C PRO A 15 8.32 -24.59 -18.58
N THR A 16 8.63 -25.78 -19.04
CA THR A 16 8.31 -27.04 -18.37
C THR A 16 9.00 -27.09 -17.01
N LEU A 17 8.25 -27.42 -15.96
CA LEU A 17 8.81 -27.66 -14.62
C LEU A 17 9.71 -28.91 -14.68
N THR A 18 10.99 -28.77 -14.29
CA THR A 18 11.90 -29.89 -14.18
C THR A 18 11.58 -30.68 -12.91
N PRO A 19 11.24 -32.00 -12.97
CA PRO A 19 10.94 -32.77 -11.78
C PRO A 19 12.16 -32.86 -10.85
N VAL A 20 11.92 -32.84 -9.54
CA VAL A 20 12.96 -33.05 -8.53
C VAL A 20 13.33 -34.56 -8.51
N PRO A 21 14.62 -34.96 -8.46
CA PRO A 21 15.04 -36.33 -8.40
C PRO A 21 14.43 -37.13 -7.24
N ASP A 22 14.13 -38.41 -7.45
CA ASP A 22 13.41 -39.26 -6.49
C ASP A 22 14.03 -39.37 -5.08
N ALA A 23 15.36 -39.28 -4.96
CA ALA A 23 16.05 -39.32 -3.68
C ALA A 23 15.77 -38.07 -2.80
N GLN A 24 15.42 -36.98 -3.40
CA GLN A 24 15.08 -35.70 -2.72
C GLN A 24 13.59 -35.61 -2.37
N ARG A 25 12.72 -36.35 -3.02
CA ARG A 25 11.26 -36.29 -2.86
C ARG A 25 10.74 -36.62 -1.46
N LYS A 26 11.47 -37.47 -0.70
CA LYS A 26 11.01 -38.00 0.60
C LYS A 26 11.16 -37.04 1.80
N ARG A 27 11.79 -35.88 1.65
CA ARG A 27 12.13 -34.97 2.77
C ARG A 27 11.57 -33.58 2.69
N LEU A 28 10.84 -33.16 1.63
CA LEU A 28 10.34 -31.79 1.51
C LEU A 28 9.20 -31.53 2.49
N ARG A 29 9.49 -30.76 3.53
CA ARG A 29 8.52 -30.15 4.45
C ARG A 29 7.92 -28.92 3.77
N TYR A 30 6.88 -28.32 4.36
CA TYR A 30 6.27 -27.11 3.81
C TYR A 30 7.26 -25.93 3.74
N GLU A 31 8.24 -25.85 4.64
CA GLU A 31 9.31 -24.83 4.64
C GLU A 31 10.23 -24.98 3.41
N GLU A 32 10.61 -26.20 3.08
CA GLU A 32 11.38 -26.49 1.86
C GLU A 32 10.55 -26.21 0.60
N MET A 33 9.21 -26.38 0.69
CA MET A 33 8.30 -26.02 -0.39
C MET A 33 8.20 -24.49 -0.55
N ILE A 34 8.22 -23.71 0.53
CA ILE A 34 8.32 -22.23 0.48
C ILE A 34 9.60 -21.84 -0.27
N THR A 35 10.76 -22.36 0.16
CA THR A 35 12.05 -22.08 -0.50
C THR A 35 12.04 -22.51 -1.98
N PHE A 36 11.38 -23.62 -2.31
CA PHE A 36 11.22 -24.05 -3.69
C PHE A 36 10.42 -23.05 -4.51
N ILE A 37 9.28 -22.56 -3.99
CA ILE A 37 8.44 -21.55 -4.66
C ILE A 37 9.22 -20.23 -4.85
N GLU A 38 9.95 -19.78 -3.85
CA GLU A 38 10.77 -18.55 -3.91
C GLU A 38 11.86 -18.64 -4.98
N ARG A 39 12.58 -19.77 -5.01
CA ARG A 39 13.57 -20.04 -6.05
C ARG A 39 12.94 -20.06 -7.44
N LEU A 40 11.78 -20.70 -7.59
CA LEU A 40 11.04 -20.75 -8.85
C LEU A 40 10.61 -19.35 -9.32
N VAL A 41 10.22 -18.47 -8.40
CA VAL A 41 9.93 -17.05 -8.71
C VAL A 41 11.14 -16.38 -9.32
N VAL A 42 12.33 -16.55 -8.74
CA VAL A 42 13.58 -15.97 -9.24
C VAL A 42 13.98 -16.61 -10.59
N GLU A 43 13.99 -17.94 -10.68
CA GLU A 43 14.39 -18.69 -11.90
C GLU A 43 13.51 -18.36 -13.10
N ARG A 44 12.22 -18.12 -12.87
CA ARG A 44 11.26 -17.78 -13.92
C ARG A 44 11.11 -16.27 -14.14
N ASN A 45 11.85 -15.47 -13.38
CA ASN A 45 11.77 -14.01 -13.41
C ASN A 45 10.32 -13.50 -13.28
N LEU A 46 9.55 -14.10 -12.35
CA LEU A 46 8.17 -13.71 -12.11
C LEU A 46 8.12 -12.34 -11.43
N ALA A 47 7.32 -11.45 -12.00
CA ALA A 47 7.09 -10.12 -11.45
C ALA A 47 5.90 -10.12 -10.46
N PRO A 48 5.84 -9.16 -9.54
CA PRO A 48 4.67 -8.96 -8.69
C PRO A 48 3.39 -8.81 -9.51
N GLY A 49 2.40 -9.66 -9.22
CA GLY A 49 1.15 -9.78 -9.98
C GLY A 49 1.12 -10.93 -10.97
N ASP A 50 2.22 -11.62 -11.21
CA ASP A 50 2.25 -12.81 -12.06
C ASP A 50 1.61 -14.01 -11.38
N LEU A 51 1.02 -14.88 -12.20
CA LEU A 51 0.39 -16.12 -11.76
C LEU A 51 1.46 -17.15 -11.44
N LEU A 52 1.42 -17.73 -10.24
CA LEU A 52 2.20 -18.90 -9.89
C LEU A 52 1.64 -20.15 -10.58
N PRO A 53 2.46 -21.19 -10.81
CA PRO A 53 1.95 -22.48 -11.22
C PRO A 53 0.86 -23.00 -10.29
N THR A 54 -0.06 -23.80 -10.83
CA THR A 54 -1.13 -24.41 -10.05
C THR A 54 -0.60 -25.27 -8.91
N GLN A 55 -1.42 -25.49 -7.88
CA GLN A 55 -1.03 -26.39 -6.77
C GLN A 55 -0.65 -27.78 -7.26
N ALA A 56 -1.28 -28.28 -8.32
CA ALA A 56 -0.96 -29.58 -8.92
C ALA A 56 0.42 -29.59 -9.58
N GLU A 57 0.72 -28.58 -10.40
CA GLU A 57 2.03 -28.41 -11.05
C GLU A 57 3.14 -28.23 -10.03
N LEU A 58 2.91 -27.45 -8.97
CA LEU A 58 3.86 -27.26 -7.89
C LEU A 58 4.10 -28.55 -7.11
N ALA A 59 3.05 -29.35 -6.85
CA ALA A 59 3.16 -30.63 -6.17
C ALA A 59 3.96 -31.64 -7.01
N GLU A 60 3.69 -31.70 -8.31
CA GLU A 60 4.40 -32.56 -9.26
C GLU A 60 5.87 -32.18 -9.36
N ALA A 61 6.16 -30.88 -9.57
CA ALA A 61 7.52 -30.38 -9.73
C ALA A 61 8.40 -30.59 -8.49
N ALA A 62 7.83 -30.36 -7.30
CA ALA A 62 8.53 -30.53 -6.04
C ALA A 62 8.49 -32.02 -5.54
N GLY A 63 7.63 -32.84 -6.11
CA GLY A 63 7.44 -34.24 -5.67
C GLY A 63 6.82 -34.37 -4.28
N VAL A 64 5.94 -33.44 -3.90
CA VAL A 64 5.27 -33.40 -2.60
C VAL A 64 3.75 -33.52 -2.74
N SER A 65 3.06 -33.72 -1.62
CA SER A 65 1.61 -33.79 -1.60
C SER A 65 0.95 -32.39 -1.83
N LEU A 66 -0.27 -32.38 -2.37
CA LEU A 66 -1.07 -31.17 -2.48
C LEU A 66 -1.30 -30.47 -1.12
N ILE A 67 -1.34 -31.25 -0.03
CA ILE A 67 -1.50 -30.71 1.34
C ILE A 67 -0.26 -29.91 1.73
N THR A 68 0.95 -30.39 1.38
CA THR A 68 2.22 -29.69 1.63
C THR A 68 2.28 -28.37 0.85
N VAL A 69 1.90 -28.38 -0.43
CA VAL A 69 1.83 -27.18 -1.26
C VAL A 69 0.82 -26.18 -0.70
N ARG A 70 -0.37 -26.66 -0.32
CA ARG A 70 -1.42 -25.80 0.23
C ARG A 70 -0.95 -25.09 1.51
N ARG A 71 -0.29 -25.83 2.41
CA ARG A 71 0.25 -25.26 3.64
C ARG A 71 1.35 -24.22 3.36
N ALA A 72 2.27 -24.50 2.44
CA ALA A 72 3.30 -23.54 2.04
C ALA A 72 2.69 -22.27 1.45
N LEU A 73 1.70 -22.39 0.58
CA LEU A 73 1.00 -21.24 0.01
C LEU A 73 0.18 -20.48 1.06
N GLU A 74 -0.34 -21.14 2.10
CA GLU A 74 -1.02 -20.50 3.23
C GLU A 74 -0.05 -19.66 4.07
N GLU A 75 1.16 -20.15 4.30
CA GLU A 75 2.20 -19.40 5.02
C GLU A 75 2.70 -18.21 4.17
N LEU A 76 2.94 -18.41 2.87
CA LEU A 76 3.31 -17.32 1.96
C LEU A 76 2.20 -16.26 1.86
N GLU A 77 0.93 -16.66 1.91
CA GLU A 77 -0.21 -15.73 1.91
C GLU A 77 -0.31 -14.94 3.22
N ARG A 78 -0.08 -15.59 4.38
CA ARG A 78 0.02 -14.90 5.68
C ARG A 78 1.19 -13.93 5.71
N ALA A 79 2.32 -14.31 5.11
CA ALA A 79 3.47 -13.42 4.95
C ALA A 79 3.25 -12.30 3.92
N GLY A 80 2.12 -12.30 3.22
CA GLY A 80 1.81 -11.30 2.20
C GLY A 80 2.62 -11.44 0.91
N ARG A 81 3.28 -12.59 0.70
CA ARG A 81 4.14 -12.85 -0.47
C ARG A 81 3.37 -13.39 -1.68
N VAL A 82 2.21 -14.00 -1.45
CA VAL A 82 1.29 -14.43 -2.50
C VAL A 82 -0.15 -14.03 -2.16
N ARG A 83 -1.00 -13.99 -3.16
CA ARG A 83 -2.46 -13.77 -3.05
C ARG A 83 -3.19 -14.88 -3.78
N ARG A 84 -4.21 -15.45 -3.14
CA ARG A 84 -5.07 -16.44 -3.76
C ARG A 84 -6.39 -15.81 -4.18
N HIS A 85 -6.77 -16.07 -5.41
CA HIS A 85 -8.11 -15.75 -5.91
C HIS A 85 -8.83 -17.07 -6.20
N GLN A 86 -9.95 -17.29 -5.47
CA GLN A 86 -10.73 -18.51 -5.61
C GLN A 86 -11.18 -18.69 -7.07
N GLY A 87 -10.90 -19.88 -7.64
CA GLY A 87 -11.25 -20.21 -9.02
C GLY A 87 -10.31 -19.64 -10.10
N ILE A 88 -9.36 -18.77 -9.74
CA ILE A 88 -8.48 -18.12 -10.72
C ILE A 88 -7.03 -18.58 -10.54
N GLY A 89 -6.50 -18.61 -9.29
CA GLY A 89 -5.14 -19.05 -9.03
C GLY A 89 -4.45 -18.32 -7.87
N THR A 90 -3.14 -18.54 -7.77
CA THR A 90 -2.25 -17.89 -6.80
C THR A 90 -1.32 -16.96 -7.55
N TYR A 91 -1.24 -15.72 -7.11
CA TYR A 91 -0.42 -14.67 -7.72
C TYR A 91 0.72 -14.28 -6.78
N LEU A 92 1.86 -13.92 -7.34
CA LEU A 92 2.93 -13.27 -6.57
C LEU A 92 2.42 -11.93 -6.05
N ALA A 93 2.49 -11.73 -4.74
CA ALA A 93 2.04 -10.47 -4.15
C ALA A 93 2.99 -9.33 -4.55
N ARG A 94 2.44 -8.14 -4.72
CA ARG A 94 3.26 -6.93 -4.83
C ARG A 94 3.86 -6.63 -3.45
N PRO A 95 5.12 -6.14 -3.37
CA PRO A 95 5.66 -5.63 -2.12
C PRO A 95 4.69 -4.63 -1.50
N ARG A 96 4.58 -4.63 -0.17
CA ARG A 96 3.79 -3.61 0.50
C ARG A 96 4.42 -2.25 0.27
N ILE A 97 3.60 -1.28 -0.06
CA ILE A 97 4.02 0.12 -0.11
C ILE A 97 4.17 0.54 1.36
N VAL A 98 5.35 1.02 1.74
CA VAL A 98 5.57 1.51 3.09
C VAL A 98 5.18 2.98 3.15
N SER A 99 4.23 3.31 4.02
CA SER A 99 3.85 4.69 4.33
C SER A 99 4.55 5.13 5.62
N GLU A 100 5.06 6.34 5.65
CA GLU A 100 5.68 6.96 6.84
C GLU A 100 4.81 8.16 7.28
N PRO A 101 3.80 7.93 8.11
CA PRO A 101 3.01 9.01 8.68
C PRO A 101 3.90 9.98 9.46
N GLY A 102 3.68 11.29 9.31
CA GLY A 102 4.47 12.34 9.98
C GLY A 102 5.80 12.69 9.30
N ARG A 103 6.12 12.11 8.13
CA ARG A 103 7.28 12.55 7.34
C ARG A 103 6.98 13.89 6.64
N ALA A 104 7.91 14.84 6.73
CA ALA A 104 7.82 16.09 5.97
C ALA A 104 7.63 15.83 4.47
N GLY A 105 6.65 16.49 3.84
CA GLY A 105 6.25 16.22 2.45
C GLY A 105 5.03 15.32 2.33
N GLY A 106 4.48 14.86 3.46
CA GLY A 106 3.26 14.06 3.50
C GLY A 106 3.37 12.75 2.73
N LEU A 107 2.22 12.20 2.36
CA LEU A 107 2.10 10.95 1.64
C LEU A 107 2.89 10.89 0.32
N LEU A 108 2.99 11.98 -0.42
CA LEU A 108 3.75 12.01 -1.67
C LEU A 108 5.25 11.82 -1.46
N GLY A 109 5.80 12.38 -0.37
CA GLY A 109 7.19 12.18 -0.01
C GLY A 109 7.50 10.71 0.34
N THR A 110 6.52 10.05 0.99
CA THR A 110 6.64 8.63 1.35
C THR A 110 6.56 7.70 0.13
N LEU A 111 5.69 8.01 -0.84
CA LEU A 111 5.46 7.16 -2.02
C LEU A 111 6.55 7.29 -3.10
N ARG A 112 7.35 8.36 -3.08
CA ARG A 112 8.39 8.60 -4.07
C ARG A 112 9.67 7.80 -3.86
N GLY A 113 9.86 7.19 -2.67
CA GLY A 113 11.10 6.44 -2.35
C GLY A 113 12.34 7.34 -2.22
N ASP A 114 13.46 6.74 -1.89
CA ASP A 114 14.76 7.40 -1.95
C ASP A 114 15.28 7.41 -3.41
N ASP A 115 16.02 8.44 -3.81
CA ASP A 115 16.38 8.78 -5.20
C ASP A 115 17.15 7.70 -6.02
N ASP A 116 17.55 6.59 -5.40
CA ASP A 116 18.38 5.53 -6.02
C ASP A 116 17.60 4.29 -6.52
N GLU A 117 16.28 4.18 -6.25
CA GLU A 117 15.45 3.08 -6.77
C GLU A 117 14.39 3.58 -7.75
N PRO A 118 13.96 2.77 -8.74
CA PRO A 118 12.89 3.15 -9.65
C PRO A 118 11.59 3.38 -8.85
N SER A 119 11.32 4.64 -8.56
CA SER A 119 10.15 5.04 -7.78
C SER A 119 8.87 4.81 -8.58
N PRO A 120 7.79 4.31 -7.95
CA PRO A 120 6.52 4.12 -8.62
C PRO A 120 5.96 5.46 -9.11
N ARG A 121 5.24 5.45 -10.23
CA ARG A 121 4.58 6.65 -10.75
C ARG A 121 3.38 6.98 -9.89
N VAL A 122 3.48 8.05 -9.12
CA VAL A 122 2.38 8.53 -8.28
C VAL A 122 1.57 9.58 -9.03
N GLY A 123 0.28 9.32 -9.16
CA GLY A 123 -0.71 10.25 -9.73
C GLY A 123 -1.78 10.60 -8.71
N THR A 124 -2.52 11.66 -8.97
CA THR A 124 -3.67 12.08 -8.17
C THR A 124 -4.84 12.41 -9.06
N ARG A 125 -6.02 11.97 -8.66
CA ARG A 125 -7.29 12.39 -9.24
C ARG A 125 -8.09 13.14 -8.20
N LEU A 126 -8.52 14.36 -8.51
CA LEU A 126 -9.52 15.07 -7.72
C LEU A 126 -10.87 14.40 -7.95
N LEU A 127 -11.51 13.95 -6.88
CA LEU A 127 -12.86 13.36 -6.92
C LEU A 127 -13.93 14.42 -6.70
N SER A 128 -13.71 15.29 -5.69
CA SER A 128 -14.59 16.42 -5.42
C SER A 128 -13.86 17.53 -4.64
N LEU A 129 -14.32 18.74 -4.82
CA LEU A 129 -13.99 19.92 -4.04
C LEU A 129 -15.30 20.64 -3.76
N VAL A 130 -15.73 20.66 -2.50
CA VAL A 130 -16.98 21.26 -2.10
C VAL A 130 -16.78 22.17 -0.90
N GLN A 131 -17.59 23.22 -0.82
CA GLN A 131 -17.65 24.08 0.34
C GLN A 131 -18.90 23.73 1.17
N GLY A 132 -18.75 23.65 2.49
CA GLY A 132 -19.84 23.22 3.35
C GLY A 132 -19.66 23.65 4.79
N VAL A 133 -20.66 23.30 5.61
CA VAL A 133 -20.65 23.53 7.06
C VAL A 133 -20.09 22.29 7.76
N PRO A 134 -19.06 22.43 8.59
CA PRO A 134 -18.46 21.29 9.28
C PRO A 134 -19.40 20.70 10.34
N SER A 135 -19.31 19.41 10.59
CA SER A 135 -19.93 18.76 11.75
C SER A 135 -19.41 19.36 13.06
N ALA A 136 -20.14 19.15 14.15
CA ALA A 136 -19.72 19.63 15.47
C ALA A 136 -18.32 19.10 15.86
N ALA A 137 -18.01 17.84 15.49
CA ALA A 137 -16.70 17.23 15.73
C ALA A 137 -15.57 17.93 14.94
N LEU A 138 -15.77 18.16 13.64
CA LEU A 138 -14.81 18.87 12.78
C LEU A 138 -14.64 20.33 13.23
N ARG A 139 -15.75 21.01 13.58
CA ARG A 139 -15.70 22.37 14.09
C ARG A 139 -14.88 22.45 15.37
N GLY A 140 -15.08 21.51 16.31
CA GLY A 140 -14.29 21.44 17.53
C GLY A 140 -12.81 21.17 17.28
N ALA A 141 -12.48 20.20 16.43
CA ALA A 141 -11.10 19.87 16.10
C ALA A 141 -10.37 21.03 15.42
N LEU A 142 -11.01 21.70 14.47
CA LEU A 142 -10.46 22.88 13.76
C LEU A 142 -10.62 24.19 14.53
N ARG A 143 -11.17 24.15 15.77
CA ARG A 143 -11.41 25.33 16.63
C ARG A 143 -12.16 26.46 15.93
N LEU A 144 -13.21 26.09 15.17
CA LEU A 144 -13.97 27.04 14.36
C LEU A 144 -15.17 27.62 15.12
N GLU A 145 -15.48 28.89 14.83
CA GLU A 145 -16.67 29.54 15.29
C GLU A 145 -17.95 29.01 14.64
N ASP A 146 -19.09 29.26 15.23
CA ASP A 146 -20.38 28.90 14.65
C ASP A 146 -20.60 29.62 13.32
N GLY A 147 -21.08 28.88 12.32
CA GLY A 147 -21.29 29.39 10.97
C GLY A 147 -20.04 29.39 10.07
N ALA A 148 -18.88 29.00 10.58
CA ALA A 148 -17.68 28.85 9.76
C ALA A 148 -17.90 27.79 8.68
N GLN A 149 -17.29 28.01 7.51
CA GLN A 149 -17.33 27.09 6.38
C GLN A 149 -15.97 26.45 6.18
N VAL A 150 -16.00 25.24 5.60
CA VAL A 150 -14.82 24.45 5.25
C VAL A 150 -14.86 24.02 3.80
N TRP A 151 -13.69 23.84 3.24
CA TRP A 151 -13.49 23.05 2.03
C TRP A 151 -13.38 21.59 2.42
N GLU A 152 -14.12 20.72 1.73
CA GLU A 152 -13.89 19.27 1.73
C GLU A 152 -13.32 18.89 0.37
N ILE A 153 -12.12 18.30 0.40
CA ILE A 153 -11.34 17.92 -0.78
C ILE A 153 -11.21 16.40 -0.78
N ASN A 154 -11.86 15.72 -1.70
CA ASN A 154 -11.74 14.27 -1.84
C ASN A 154 -10.85 13.95 -3.04
N ARG A 155 -9.79 13.15 -2.81
CA ARG A 155 -8.80 12.76 -3.80
C ARG A 155 -8.54 11.26 -3.80
N GLN A 156 -8.13 10.76 -4.94
CA GLN A 156 -7.70 9.38 -5.12
C GLN A 156 -6.25 9.39 -5.58
N ARG A 157 -5.37 8.71 -4.83
CA ARG A 157 -3.99 8.52 -5.23
C ARG A 157 -3.85 7.25 -6.04
N LEU A 158 -3.12 7.38 -7.11
CA LEU A 158 -2.82 6.31 -8.06
C LEU A 158 -1.34 5.96 -7.94
N VAL A 159 -1.02 4.68 -7.90
CA VAL A 159 0.34 4.17 -8.00
C VAL A 159 0.38 3.31 -9.25
N ASP A 160 1.24 3.64 -10.20
CA ASP A 160 1.32 3.01 -11.51
C ASP A 160 -0.03 2.94 -12.25
N GLY A 161 -0.84 4.00 -12.08
CA GLY A 161 -2.18 4.12 -12.68
C GLY A 161 -3.30 3.40 -11.94
N GLU A 162 -2.98 2.61 -10.90
CA GLU A 162 -3.98 1.90 -10.09
C GLU A 162 -4.36 2.70 -8.83
N PRO A 163 -5.67 2.78 -8.48
CA PRO A 163 -6.13 3.46 -7.28
C PRO A 163 -5.63 2.73 -6.03
N LYS A 164 -4.94 3.46 -5.16
CA LYS A 164 -4.31 2.90 -3.97
C LYS A 164 -4.70 3.57 -2.67
N ILE A 165 -5.05 4.86 -2.70
CA ILE A 165 -5.38 5.58 -1.48
C ILE A 165 -6.52 6.53 -1.77
N LEU A 166 -7.46 6.65 -0.82
CA LEU A 166 -8.43 7.74 -0.78
C LEU A 166 -7.99 8.73 0.27
N GLU A 167 -8.08 10.00 -0.06
CA GLU A 167 -7.78 11.10 0.85
C GLU A 167 -8.97 12.05 0.92
N THR A 168 -9.32 12.44 2.12
CA THR A 168 -10.23 13.56 2.41
C THR A 168 -9.46 14.56 3.24
N ALA A 169 -9.42 15.81 2.83
CA ALA A 169 -8.89 16.94 3.60
C ALA A 169 -10.02 17.95 3.88
N VAL A 170 -10.07 18.46 5.09
CA VAL A 170 -11.08 19.45 5.51
C VAL A 170 -10.38 20.68 6.03
N ILE A 171 -10.45 21.78 5.26
CA ILE A 171 -9.69 23.01 5.47
C ILE A 171 -10.65 24.19 5.69
N PRO A 172 -10.47 25.02 6.73
CA PRO A 172 -11.28 26.21 6.92
C PRO A 172 -11.20 27.17 5.72
N VAL A 173 -12.33 27.61 5.19
CA VAL A 173 -12.39 28.57 4.07
C VAL A 173 -11.67 29.87 4.42
N ALA A 174 -11.71 30.27 5.67
CA ALA A 174 -11.03 31.49 6.16
C ALA A 174 -9.49 31.40 6.01
N LEU A 175 -8.91 30.18 6.08
CA LEU A 175 -7.48 29.98 5.94
C LEU A 175 -7.06 29.77 4.47
N ALA A 176 -7.98 29.31 3.62
CA ALA A 176 -7.73 29.07 2.19
C ALA A 176 -8.86 29.65 1.33
N PRO A 177 -9.04 31.00 1.31
CA PRO A 177 -10.11 31.62 0.55
C PRO A 177 -9.95 31.41 -0.94
N SER A 178 -11.06 31.11 -1.65
CA SER A 178 -11.08 30.86 -3.11
C SER A 178 -10.18 29.71 -3.55
N LEU A 179 -10.06 28.65 -2.75
CA LEU A 179 -9.27 27.46 -3.09
C LEU A 179 -9.75 26.76 -4.38
N ASP A 180 -11.03 26.92 -4.71
CA ASP A 180 -11.65 26.43 -5.95
C ASP A 180 -10.97 26.92 -7.22
N ARG A 181 -10.35 28.10 -7.20
CA ARG A 181 -9.55 28.62 -8.32
C ARG A 181 -8.32 27.80 -8.64
N PHE A 182 -7.85 27.02 -7.67
CA PHE A 182 -6.68 26.15 -7.78
C PHE A 182 -7.06 24.67 -7.94
N ALA A 183 -8.32 24.35 -8.28
CA ALA A 183 -8.79 22.97 -8.41
C ALA A 183 -7.90 22.10 -9.32
N GLY A 184 -7.37 22.66 -10.40
CA GLY A 184 -6.43 21.96 -11.30
C GLY A 184 -5.10 21.59 -10.62
N GLU A 185 -4.66 22.33 -9.64
CA GLU A 185 -3.41 22.09 -8.91
C GLU A 185 -3.57 21.09 -7.76
N LEU A 186 -4.82 20.78 -7.35
CA LEU A 186 -5.13 19.77 -6.35
C LEU A 186 -4.81 18.33 -6.82
N THR A 187 -4.39 18.16 -8.06
CA THR A 187 -3.80 16.91 -8.57
C THR A 187 -2.33 16.74 -8.17
N GLY A 188 -1.71 17.74 -7.58
CA GLY A 188 -0.36 17.72 -7.01
C GLY A 188 -0.36 17.55 -5.48
N SER A 189 0.66 18.12 -4.84
CA SER A 189 0.76 18.20 -3.38
C SER A 189 -0.16 19.28 -2.84
N LEU A 190 -1.10 18.89 -1.97
CA LEU A 190 -2.01 19.84 -1.31
C LEU A 190 -1.23 20.79 -0.39
N TYR A 191 -0.30 20.25 0.40
CA TYR A 191 0.44 21.05 1.37
C TYR A 191 1.44 22.01 0.70
N GLU A 192 2.05 21.63 -0.43
CA GLU A 192 2.83 22.57 -1.24
C GLU A 192 1.96 23.71 -1.80
N LEU A 193 0.74 23.39 -2.22
CA LEU A 193 -0.22 24.42 -2.67
C LEU A 193 -0.60 25.35 -1.52
N LEU A 194 -0.95 24.80 -0.35
CA LEU A 194 -1.34 25.56 0.83
C LEU A 194 -0.21 26.46 1.33
N LEU A 195 1.01 25.95 1.36
CA LEU A 195 2.19 26.74 1.71
C LEU A 195 2.40 27.89 0.71
N ARG A 196 2.40 27.58 -0.58
CA ARG A 196 2.69 28.58 -1.63
C ARG A 196 1.63 29.67 -1.73
N GLN A 197 0.33 29.33 -1.61
CA GLN A 197 -0.76 30.26 -1.84
C GLN A 197 -1.23 30.97 -0.57
N TYR A 198 -1.12 30.30 0.58
CA TYR A 198 -1.72 30.79 1.83
C TYR A 198 -0.72 30.87 3.00
N GLY A 199 0.53 30.46 2.79
CA GLY A 199 1.56 30.46 3.83
C GLY A 199 1.28 29.49 4.99
N LEU A 200 0.46 28.44 4.75
CA LEU A 200 0.16 27.40 5.71
C LEU A 200 1.25 26.33 5.62
N GLU A 201 2.11 26.28 6.61
CA GLU A 201 3.19 25.31 6.74
C GLU A 201 2.82 24.29 7.80
N ASP A 202 2.86 23.01 7.42
CA ASP A 202 2.58 21.93 8.35
C ASP A 202 3.78 21.71 9.30
N GLN A 203 3.54 21.88 10.60
CA GLN A 203 4.58 21.80 11.63
C GLN A 203 4.37 20.64 12.60
N ALA A 204 3.13 20.24 12.82
CA ALA A 204 2.80 19.21 13.79
C ALA A 204 1.52 18.47 13.39
N GLU A 205 1.60 17.16 13.38
CA GLU A 205 0.47 16.29 13.11
C GLU A 205 0.14 15.44 14.34
N GLU A 206 -1.13 15.34 14.65
CA GLU A 206 -1.67 14.30 15.53
C GLU A 206 -2.40 13.28 14.68
N GLN A 207 -2.07 11.99 14.85
CA GLN A 207 -2.58 10.94 13.97
C GLN A 207 -3.14 9.76 14.75
N TYR A 208 -4.22 9.18 14.24
CA TYR A 208 -4.88 7.99 14.73
C TYR A 208 -5.06 6.95 13.62
N LEU A 209 -4.53 5.75 13.84
CA LEU A 209 -4.62 4.62 12.91
C LEU A 209 -5.60 3.57 13.44
N GLU A 210 -6.49 3.13 12.59
CA GLU A 210 -7.38 2.00 12.88
C GLU A 210 -7.50 1.06 11.67
N VAL A 211 -7.78 -0.23 11.93
CA VAL A 211 -8.10 -1.22 10.90
C VAL A 211 -9.59 -1.50 10.95
N THR A 212 -10.27 -1.28 9.82
CA THR A 212 -11.72 -1.46 9.71
C THR A 212 -12.10 -2.22 8.44
N ALA A 213 -13.35 -2.70 8.37
CA ALA A 213 -13.87 -3.17 7.08
C ALA A 213 -14.02 -1.99 6.11
N ALA A 214 -13.68 -2.21 4.85
CA ALA A 214 -13.94 -1.24 3.79
C ALA A 214 -15.45 -1.09 3.56
N ASP A 215 -15.93 0.15 3.45
CA ASP A 215 -17.31 0.43 3.04
C ASP A 215 -17.52 0.23 1.52
N ASP A 216 -18.75 0.44 1.03
CA ASP A 216 -19.09 0.20 -0.36
C ASP A 216 -18.40 1.17 -1.31
N ASP A 217 -18.26 2.45 -0.93
CA ASP A 217 -17.63 3.47 -1.74
C ASP A 217 -16.10 3.27 -1.76
N GLU A 218 -15.51 2.95 -0.63
CA GLU A 218 -14.09 2.61 -0.53
C GLU A 218 -13.76 1.38 -1.40
N ARG A 219 -14.58 0.33 -1.33
CA ARG A 219 -14.39 -0.85 -2.20
C ARG A 219 -14.50 -0.50 -3.67
N ARG A 220 -15.49 0.29 -4.05
CA ARG A 220 -15.69 0.71 -5.44
C ARG A 220 -14.54 1.57 -5.94
N LEU A 221 -14.16 2.60 -5.17
CA LEU A 221 -13.12 3.56 -5.56
C LEU A 221 -11.72 2.95 -5.55
N LEU A 222 -11.40 2.05 -4.61
CA LEU A 222 -10.12 1.36 -4.53
C LEU A 222 -10.09 0.01 -5.26
N ARG A 223 -11.20 -0.38 -5.91
CA ARG A 223 -11.35 -1.66 -6.62
C ARG A 223 -11.04 -2.87 -5.73
N LEU A 224 -11.52 -2.83 -4.48
CA LEU A 224 -11.25 -3.88 -3.49
C LEU A 224 -12.27 -5.02 -3.59
N PRO A 225 -11.84 -6.27 -3.30
CA PRO A 225 -12.74 -7.40 -3.13
C PRO A 225 -13.76 -7.17 -2.01
N SER A 226 -14.85 -7.96 -2.02
CA SER A 226 -15.77 -8.02 -0.88
C SER A 226 -15.03 -8.47 0.39
N LYS A 227 -15.39 -7.92 1.54
CA LYS A 227 -14.78 -8.20 2.87
C LYS A 227 -13.33 -7.72 3.02
N SER A 228 -12.83 -6.84 2.15
CA SER A 228 -11.53 -6.22 2.32
C SER A 228 -11.47 -5.37 3.57
N GLN A 229 -10.32 -5.37 4.23
CA GLN A 229 -10.00 -4.46 5.31
C GLN A 229 -9.17 -3.29 4.78
N VAL A 230 -9.35 -2.16 5.42
CA VAL A 230 -8.56 -0.94 5.18
C VAL A 230 -7.91 -0.46 6.47
N VAL A 231 -6.77 0.18 6.32
CA VAL A 231 -6.20 1.01 7.39
C VAL A 231 -6.71 2.42 7.15
N ARG A 232 -7.36 2.99 8.17
CA ARG A 232 -7.83 4.38 8.15
C ARG A 232 -6.94 5.20 9.06
N LEU A 233 -6.27 6.16 8.46
CA LEU A 233 -5.46 7.16 9.15
C LEU A 233 -6.27 8.45 9.22
N ARG A 234 -6.55 8.94 10.42
CA ARG A 234 -7.13 10.26 10.65
C ARG A 234 -6.10 11.15 11.30
N GLY A 235 -6.07 12.41 10.93
CA GLY A 235 -5.13 13.33 11.54
C GLY A 235 -5.63 14.76 11.58
N LEU A 236 -4.89 15.54 12.36
CA LEU A 236 -5.05 16.97 12.52
C LEU A 236 -3.69 17.63 12.31
N SER A 237 -3.59 18.48 11.29
CA SER A 237 -2.39 19.25 11.01
C SER A 237 -2.51 20.65 11.58
N ASN A 238 -1.43 21.12 12.17
CA ASN A 238 -1.32 22.46 12.74
C ASN A 238 -0.27 23.27 11.99
N ASP A 239 -0.55 24.56 11.80
CA ASP A 239 0.41 25.49 11.19
C ASP A 239 1.54 25.85 12.17
N GLN A 240 2.50 26.66 11.68
CA GLN A 240 3.64 27.16 12.45
C GLN A 240 3.25 28.00 13.69
N ARG A 241 1.99 28.38 13.85
CA ARG A 241 1.45 29.10 15.02
C ARG A 241 0.65 28.19 15.96
N GLY A 242 0.57 26.89 15.65
CA GLY A 242 -0.23 25.91 16.37
C GLY A 242 -1.74 26.04 16.10
N VAL A 243 -2.11 26.65 14.97
CA VAL A 243 -3.50 26.74 14.53
C VAL A 243 -3.84 25.52 13.70
N PRO A 244 -4.88 24.74 14.05
CA PRO A 244 -5.31 23.63 13.24
C PRO A 244 -5.88 24.11 11.91
N PHE A 245 -5.39 23.54 10.80
CA PHE A 245 -5.79 23.95 9.45
C PHE A 245 -6.29 22.82 8.57
N ASP A 246 -6.00 21.55 8.88
CA ASP A 246 -6.50 20.41 8.13
C ASP A 246 -6.89 19.26 9.06
N CYS A 247 -8.14 18.82 8.96
CA CYS A 247 -8.57 17.52 9.45
C CYS A 247 -8.62 16.55 8.29
N PHE A 248 -7.71 15.59 8.25
CA PHE A 248 -7.62 14.67 7.13
C PHE A 248 -8.00 13.24 7.48
N THR A 249 -8.44 12.51 6.47
CA THR A 249 -8.62 11.06 6.52
C THR A 249 -7.96 10.45 5.30
N GLN A 250 -7.19 9.40 5.51
CA GLN A 250 -6.59 8.61 4.44
C GLN A 250 -6.98 7.14 4.61
N VAL A 251 -7.35 6.48 3.51
CA VAL A 251 -7.83 5.09 3.51
C VAL A 251 -6.93 4.26 2.61
N TYR A 252 -6.35 3.22 3.18
CA TYR A 252 -5.37 2.34 2.54
C TYR A 252 -5.84 0.90 2.54
N PRO A 253 -5.72 0.14 1.44
CA PRO A 253 -5.91 -1.31 1.46
C PRO A 253 -4.96 -1.99 2.45
N ALA A 254 -5.48 -2.64 3.50
CA ALA A 254 -4.66 -3.14 4.61
C ALA A 254 -3.59 -4.17 4.20
N LEU A 255 -3.83 -4.93 3.12
CA LEU A 255 -2.88 -5.92 2.61
C LEU A 255 -1.81 -5.34 1.66
N GLU A 256 -1.96 -4.06 1.24
CA GLU A 256 -1.05 -3.44 0.28
C GLU A 256 -0.11 -2.44 0.92
N PHE A 257 -0.40 -1.98 2.13
CA PHE A 257 0.38 -1.00 2.84
C PHE A 257 0.97 -1.54 4.14
N GLY A 258 2.18 -1.10 4.44
CA GLY A 258 2.82 -1.15 5.75
C GLY A 258 3.02 0.28 6.26
N PHE A 259 3.02 0.46 7.57
CA PHE A 259 3.24 1.77 8.18
C PHE A 259 4.50 1.71 9.02
N TYR A 260 5.45 2.59 8.69
CA TYR A 260 6.65 2.77 9.49
C TYR A 260 6.47 4.01 10.36
N ILE A 261 6.57 3.83 11.67
CA ILE A 261 6.43 4.90 12.66
C ILE A 261 7.71 4.91 13.48
N SER A 262 8.45 6.03 13.47
CA SER A 262 9.65 6.22 14.26
C SER A 262 9.42 7.31 15.29
N GLY A 263 9.76 7.04 16.53
CA GLY A 263 9.81 8.04 17.60
C GLY A 263 11.08 8.91 17.61
N GLY A 264 11.98 8.70 16.65
CA GLY A 264 13.25 9.40 16.53
C GLY A 264 13.53 9.95 15.14
N THR A 265 14.54 10.77 15.02
CA THR A 265 14.93 11.43 13.76
C THR A 265 15.71 10.53 12.78
N SER A 266 16.03 9.31 13.16
CA SER A 266 16.77 8.36 12.32
C SER A 266 16.11 7.00 12.23
N ARG A 267 16.13 6.39 11.06
CA ARG A 267 15.80 4.97 10.84
C ARG A 267 16.91 4.12 11.49
N GLY A 268 16.71 3.69 12.74
CA GLY A 268 17.74 2.95 13.47
C GLY A 268 17.67 1.43 13.30
N LEU A 269 16.46 0.85 13.20
CA LEU A 269 16.27 -0.60 13.26
C LEU A 269 15.94 -1.23 11.91
N PHE A 270 15.36 -0.47 10.98
CA PHE A 270 14.90 -1.01 9.71
C PHE A 270 15.50 -0.19 8.57
N GLY A 271 16.54 -0.71 7.93
CA GLY A 271 17.06 -0.14 6.68
C GLY A 271 16.05 -0.30 5.54
N GLN A 272 15.42 -1.48 5.46
CA GLN A 272 14.15 -1.76 4.78
C GLN A 272 13.27 -2.50 5.78
N PRO A 273 11.92 -2.46 5.68
CA PRO A 273 11.08 -3.25 6.55
C PRO A 273 11.47 -4.71 6.35
N ALA A 274 12.29 -5.22 7.28
CA ALA A 274 12.73 -6.59 7.26
C ALA A 274 11.49 -7.46 7.40
N GLN A 275 11.14 -8.15 6.33
CA GLN A 275 10.07 -9.15 6.34
C GLN A 275 10.51 -10.45 6.98
N GLU A 276 11.77 -10.55 7.44
CA GLU A 276 12.38 -11.80 7.90
C GLU A 276 13.11 -11.59 9.22
N GLY A 277 12.95 -12.54 10.14
CA GLY A 277 13.94 -12.80 11.16
C GLY A 277 13.73 -12.23 12.56
N TRP A 278 12.49 -11.98 12.97
CA TRP A 278 12.21 -11.71 14.41
C TRP A 278 11.93 -12.99 15.21
N ASP A 279 12.31 -14.15 14.66
CA ASP A 279 12.13 -15.44 15.34
C ASP A 279 13.26 -15.64 16.37
N VAL A 280 12.88 -15.91 17.62
CA VAL A 280 13.81 -16.35 18.65
C VAL A 280 13.98 -17.87 18.47
N THR A 281 15.11 -18.28 17.88
CA THR A 281 15.51 -19.68 17.90
C THR A 281 15.98 -20.03 19.30
N THR A 282 15.09 -20.62 20.11
CA THR A 282 15.51 -21.18 21.41
C THR A 282 16.25 -22.50 21.16
N ASN A 283 17.53 -22.51 21.46
CA ASN A 283 18.37 -23.69 21.33
C ASN A 283 18.14 -24.77 22.38
N GLU A 284 17.17 -24.62 23.26
CA GLU A 284 16.80 -25.71 24.20
C GLU A 284 15.37 -25.47 24.74
N ARG A 285 14.50 -26.45 24.52
CA ARG A 285 13.32 -26.61 25.35
C ARG A 285 13.79 -27.18 26.69
N GLY A 286 14.10 -26.32 27.63
CA GLY A 286 14.14 -26.74 29.03
C GLY A 286 12.72 -27.06 29.47
N PRO A 287 12.50 -28.10 30.29
CA PRO A 287 11.18 -28.41 30.83
C PRO A 287 10.71 -27.30 31.76
N VAL A 288 9.46 -26.86 31.54
CA VAL A 288 8.69 -26.07 32.50
C VAL A 288 8.04 -27.03 33.47
#